data_df2c99eb092409ddb9b30b72c4e11b55
#
_entry.id   df2c99eb092409ddb9b30b72c4e11b55
#
_cell.length_a   1.000
_cell.length_b   1.000
_cell.length_c   1.000
_cell.angle_alpha   90.00
_cell.angle_beta   90.00
_cell.angle_gamma   90.00
#
_symmetry.space_group_name_H-M   'P 1'
#
loop_
_entity.id
_entity.type
_entity.pdbx_description
1 polymer ?
#
loop_
_entity_poly.entity_id
_entity_poly.type
_entity_poly.pdbx_seq_one_letter_code
_entity_poly.pdbx_strand_id
1 'polypeptide(L)' 'MRCKVQLYLCGKVFDEIVEARDYQDAKRTALARNPTAKVIGVTAVFG' A
#
# COMPACT_ATOMS: atom_id res chain seq x y z
N MET A 1 6.41 -4.38 -10.50
CA MET A 1 7.06 -3.25 -9.83
C MET A 1 6.75 -3.33 -8.34
N ARG A 2 7.74 -3.09 -7.52
CA ARG A 2 7.55 -3.17 -6.08
C ARG A 2 7.16 -1.80 -5.55
N CYS A 3 6.10 -1.76 -4.74
CA CYS A 3 5.59 -0.51 -4.20
C CYS A 3 5.46 -0.58 -2.69
N LYS A 4 5.72 0.56 -2.06
CA LYS A 4 5.45 0.73 -0.62
C LYS A 4 4.15 1.51 -0.50
N VAL A 5 3.15 0.88 0.10
CA VAL A 5 1.84 1.49 0.32
C VAL A 5 1.73 1.87 1.78
N GLN A 6 1.55 3.14 2.06
CA GLN A 6 1.39 3.62 3.42
C GLN A 6 -0.08 3.64 3.78
N LEU A 7 -0.42 2.99 4.88
CA LEU A 7 -1.80 2.77 5.29
C LEU A 7 -2.04 3.33 6.69
N TYR A 8 -3.27 3.75 6.91
CA TYR A 8 -3.73 4.22 8.21
C TYR A 8 -4.86 3.31 8.68
N LEU A 9 -4.72 2.78 9.89
CA LEU A 9 -5.73 1.88 10.46
C LEU A 9 -5.74 2.05 11.98
N CYS A 10 -6.91 2.37 12.52
CA CYS A 10 -7.12 2.46 13.96
C CYS A 10 -6.10 3.35 14.67
N GLY A 11 -5.81 4.52 14.09
CA GLY A 11 -4.89 5.47 14.68
C GLY A 11 -3.42 5.17 14.46
N LYS A 12 -3.10 4.13 13.68
CA LYS A 12 -1.72 3.74 13.41
C LYS A 12 -1.41 3.84 11.94
N VAL A 13 -0.19 4.25 11.62
CA VAL A 13 0.32 4.31 10.25
C VAL A 13 1.33 3.19 10.08
N PHE A 14 1.21 2.44 9.01
CA PHE A 14 2.15 1.36 8.71
C PHE A 14 2.29 1.21 7.20
N ASP A 15 3.35 0.51 6.79
CA ASP A 15 3.65 0.32 5.37
C ASP A 15 3.46 -1.13 4.97
N GLU A 16 2.97 -1.34 3.74
CA GLU A 16 2.92 -2.65 3.10
C GLU A 16 3.75 -2.60 1.84
N ILE A 17 4.63 -3.57 1.66
CA ILE A 17 5.40 -3.71 0.43
C ILE A 17 4.68 -4.73 -0.44
N VAL A 18 4.27 -4.32 -1.63
CA VAL A 18 3.51 -5.18 -2.54
C VAL A 18 4.14 -5.18 -3.93
N GLU A 19 3.99 -6.30 -4.64
CA GLU A 19 4.32 -6.38 -6.05
C GLU A 19 3.09 -6.00 -6.84
N ALA A 20 3.23 -5.06 -7.77
CA ALA A 20 2.10 -4.52 -8.50
C ALA A 20 2.53 -4.07 -9.89
N ARG A 21 1.56 -3.93 -10.80
CA ARG A 21 1.82 -3.46 -12.15
C ARG A 21 1.94 -1.94 -12.19
N ASP A 22 1.21 -1.26 -11.32
CA ASP A 22 1.21 0.18 -11.24
C ASP A 22 0.76 0.61 -9.85
N TYR A 23 0.67 1.90 -9.62
CA TYR A 23 0.28 2.43 -8.30
C TYR A 23 -1.15 2.05 -7.93
N GLN A 24 -2.06 2.04 -8.89
CA GLN A 24 -3.45 1.67 -8.61
C GLN A 24 -3.57 0.21 -8.19
N ASP A 25 -2.83 -0.65 -8.86
CA ASP A 25 -2.79 -2.07 -8.53
C ASP A 25 -2.20 -2.27 -7.13
N ALA A 26 -1.17 -1.48 -6.79
CA ALA A 26 -0.55 -1.53 -5.46
C ALA A 26 -1.56 -1.17 -4.37
N LYS A 27 -2.32 -0.12 -4.57
CA LYS A 27 -3.36 0.29 -3.61
C LYS A 27 -4.39 -0.81 -3.43
N ARG A 28 -4.85 -1.39 -4.53
CA ARG A 28 -5.85 -2.45 -4.50
C ARG A 28 -5.34 -3.66 -3.73
N THR A 29 -4.09 -4.05 -3.99
CA THR A 29 -3.49 -5.20 -3.32
C THR A 29 -3.37 -4.95 -1.82
N ALA A 30 -2.90 -3.78 -1.44
CA ALA A 30 -2.74 -3.44 -0.02
C ALA A 30 -4.09 -3.39 0.69
N LEU A 31 -5.12 -2.83 0.04
CA LEU A 31 -6.45 -2.76 0.62
C LEU A 31 -7.11 -4.14 0.71
N ALA A 32 -6.80 -5.04 -0.22
CA ALA A 32 -7.32 -6.40 -0.15
C ALA A 32 -6.83 -7.12 1.10
N ARG A 33 -5.62 -6.80 1.55
CA ARG A 33 -5.05 -7.35 2.77
C ARG A 33 -5.53 -6.63 4.03
N ASN A 34 -5.90 -5.35 3.88
CA ASN A 34 -6.28 -4.49 5.00
C ASN A 34 -7.56 -3.73 4.63
N PRO A 35 -8.71 -4.42 4.53
CA PRO A 35 -9.91 -3.82 3.93
C PRO A 35 -10.48 -2.64 4.69
N THR A 36 -10.15 -2.48 5.98
CA THR A 36 -10.64 -1.35 6.76
C THR A 36 -9.64 -0.20 6.84
N ALA A 37 -8.46 -0.36 6.24
CA ALA A 37 -7.44 0.68 6.27
C ALA A 37 -7.67 1.72 5.19
N LYS A 38 -7.04 2.89 5.36
CA LYS A 38 -7.03 3.94 4.34
C LYS A 38 -5.65 4.06 3.75
N VAL A 39 -5.58 4.25 2.44
CA VAL A 39 -4.30 4.49 1.76
C VAL A 39 -3.93 5.95 1.91
N ILE A 40 -2.77 6.22 2.49
CA ILE A 40 -2.24 7.57 2.65
C ILE A 40 -1.32 7.93 1.49
N GLY A 41 -0.52 6.98 1.04
CA GLY A 41 0.41 7.24 -0.05
C GLY A 41 0.95 5.97 -0.65
N VAL A 42 1.47 6.06 -1.86
CA VAL A 42 2.09 4.94 -2.56
C VAL A 42 3.38 5.44 -3.18
N THR A 43 4.45 4.69 -2.99
CA THR A 43 5.78 5.03 -3.52
C THR A 43 6.39 3.81 -4.17
N ALA A 44 7.06 4.00 -5.30
CA ALA A 44 7.80 2.92 -5.93
C ALA A 44 9.06 2.63 -5.10
N VAL A 45 9.41 1.36 -4.98
CA VAL A 45 10.61 0.93 -4.27
C VAL A 45 11.61 0.43 -5.30
N PHE A 46 12.79 1.02 -5.30
CA PHE A 46 13.87 0.65 -6.22
C PHE A 46 15.00 -0.01 -5.43
N GLY A 47 15.59 -0.98 -6.05
CA GLY A 47 16.75 -1.64 -5.45
C GLY A 47 16.75 -3.13 -5.49
#